data_501884a9f0056446e4fbd7b451e1337e
#
_entry.id   501884a9f0056446e4fbd7b451e1337e
#
_cell.length_a   1.000
_cell.length_b   1.000
_cell.length_c   1.000
_cell.angle_alpha   90.00
_cell.angle_beta   90.00
_cell.angle_gamma   90.00
#
_symmetry.space_group_name_H-M   'P 1'
#
loop_
_entity.id
_entity.type
_entity.pdbx_description
1 polymer ?
#
loop_
_entity_poly.entity_id
_entity_poly.type
_entity_poly.pdbx_seq_one_letter_code
_entity_poly.pdbx_strand_id
1 'polypeptide(L)'
;MATTISPFDPIGPLQLRVMNHLWKVNAATVQEVMNAVNGQPDAKALAYTTFLTVMRNLAKRRLLDQRKTATKRHQFVVLVDEESYKSGVVRQIYKDYCDNDADRLLRFLGIQNKFAG
;
A
#
# COMPACT_ATOMS: atom_id res chain seq x y z
N MET A 1 24.37 -10.05 2.00
CA MET A 1 23.86 -8.73 2.43
C MET A 1 22.35 -8.78 2.48
N ALA A 2 21.80 -8.47 3.63
CA ALA A 2 20.35 -8.40 3.76
C ALA A 2 19.82 -7.21 2.94
N THR A 3 18.92 -7.49 2.02
CA THR A 3 18.22 -6.43 1.29
C THR A 3 17.24 -5.79 2.26
N THR A 4 17.52 -4.57 2.67
CA THR A 4 16.60 -3.83 3.51
C THR A 4 15.44 -3.37 2.63
N ILE A 5 14.25 -3.93 2.86
CA ILE A 5 13.06 -3.48 2.16
C ILE A 5 12.63 -2.15 2.76
N SER A 6 12.65 -1.10 1.95
CA SER A 6 12.16 0.20 2.36
C SER A 6 10.64 0.13 2.61
N PRO A 7 10.11 0.78 3.66
CA PRO A 7 8.65 0.86 3.85
C PRO A 7 7.95 1.58 2.69
N PHE A 8 8.71 2.32 1.87
CA PHE A 8 8.18 3.03 0.70
C PHE A 8 8.37 2.27 -0.61
N ASP A 9 8.83 1.02 -0.58
CA ASP A 9 8.82 0.20 -1.78
C ASP A 9 7.39 -0.04 -2.25
N PRO A 10 7.13 0.00 -3.57
CA PRO A 10 5.78 -0.27 -4.07
C PRO A 10 5.28 -1.64 -3.62
N ILE A 11 3.99 -1.71 -3.32
CA ILE A 11 3.32 -2.97 -2.98
C ILE A 11 2.53 -3.47 -4.20
N GLY A 12 2.18 -4.75 -4.18
CA GLY A 12 1.42 -5.35 -5.28
C GLY A 12 -0.03 -4.88 -5.33
N PRO A 13 -0.75 -5.21 -6.42
CA PRO A 13 -2.11 -4.71 -6.62
C PRO A 13 -3.08 -5.11 -5.50
N LEU A 14 -3.01 -6.34 -5.00
CA LEU A 14 -3.90 -6.78 -3.92
C LEU A 14 -3.56 -6.08 -2.61
N GLN A 15 -2.27 -5.98 -2.29
CA GLN A 15 -1.82 -5.26 -1.09
C GLN A 15 -2.29 -3.80 -1.13
N LEU A 16 -2.25 -3.17 -2.31
CA LEU A 16 -2.71 -1.80 -2.44
C LEU A 16 -4.22 -1.68 -2.22
N ARG A 17 -5.01 -2.63 -2.74
CA ARG A 17 -6.47 -2.65 -2.49
C ARG A 17 -6.77 -2.80 -1.00
N VAL A 18 -6.05 -3.66 -0.31
CA VAL A 18 -6.17 -3.85 1.13
C VAL A 18 -5.83 -2.57 1.87
N MET A 19 -4.70 -1.95 1.55
CA MET A 19 -4.30 -0.70 2.18
C MET A 19 -5.26 0.44 1.88
N ASN A 20 -5.76 0.55 0.65
CA ASN A 20 -6.71 1.60 0.30
C ASN A 20 -7.99 1.52 1.16
N HIS A 21 -8.44 0.32 1.47
CA HIS A 21 -9.56 0.16 2.39
C HIS A 21 -9.17 0.53 3.82
N LEU A 22 -8.02 0.04 4.30
CA LEU A 22 -7.57 0.30 5.66
C LEU A 22 -7.30 1.79 5.90
N TRP A 23 -6.79 2.51 4.92
CA TRP A 23 -6.61 3.96 5.05
C TRP A 23 -7.92 4.70 5.27
N LYS A 24 -9.04 4.15 4.78
CA LYS A 24 -10.36 4.75 5.00
C LYS A 24 -10.90 4.50 6.41
N VAL A 25 -10.61 3.32 6.98
CA VAL A 25 -11.21 2.90 8.26
C VAL A 25 -10.21 2.89 9.42
N ASN A 26 -8.92 3.01 9.14
CA ASN A 26 -7.79 3.05 10.08
C ASN A 26 -7.49 1.73 10.78
N ALA A 27 -8.48 0.86 10.99
CA ALA A 27 -8.30 -0.43 11.62
C ALA A 27 -9.40 -1.38 11.19
N ALA A 28 -9.08 -2.64 10.98
CA ALA A 28 -10.06 -3.65 10.60
C ALA A 28 -9.54 -5.06 10.86
N THR A 29 -10.46 -5.99 10.99
CA THR A 29 -10.14 -7.43 11.02
C THR A 29 -9.93 -7.93 9.59
N VAL A 30 -9.32 -9.12 9.46
CA VAL A 30 -9.14 -9.76 8.14
C VAL A 30 -10.50 -9.97 7.47
N GLN A 31 -11.50 -10.41 8.23
CA GLN A 31 -12.85 -10.64 7.70
C GLN A 31 -13.46 -9.37 7.11
N GLU A 32 -13.32 -8.24 7.82
CA GLU A 32 -13.85 -6.95 7.37
C GLU A 32 -13.15 -6.50 6.08
N VAL A 33 -11.83 -6.64 6.01
CA VAL A 33 -11.06 -6.30 4.82
C VAL A 33 -11.45 -7.19 3.64
N MET A 34 -11.56 -8.51 3.88
CA MET A 34 -11.97 -9.46 2.85
C MET A 34 -13.33 -9.09 2.27
N ASN A 35 -14.30 -8.82 3.14
CA ASN A 35 -15.65 -8.46 2.70
C ASN A 35 -15.64 -7.18 1.86
N ALA A 36 -14.86 -6.18 2.28
CA ALA A 36 -14.78 -4.91 1.57
C ALA A 36 -14.11 -5.05 0.20
N VAL A 37 -13.00 -5.76 0.13
CA VAL A 37 -12.24 -5.92 -1.12
C VAL A 37 -12.97 -6.85 -2.08
N ASN A 38 -13.49 -7.99 -1.60
CA ASN A 38 -14.26 -8.92 -2.43
C ASN A 38 -15.57 -8.31 -2.91
N GLY A 39 -16.08 -7.31 -2.21
CA GLY A 39 -17.31 -6.61 -2.60
C GLY A 39 -17.13 -5.54 -3.67
N GLN A 40 -15.90 -5.25 -4.11
CA GLN A 40 -15.67 -4.27 -5.15
C GLN A 40 -16.18 -4.77 -6.51
N PRO A 41 -16.69 -3.87 -7.39
CA PRO A 41 -17.37 -4.29 -8.62
C PRO A 41 -16.60 -5.25 -9.53
N ASP A 42 -15.31 -5.03 -9.68
CA ASP A 42 -14.48 -5.85 -10.59
C ASP A 42 -13.60 -6.83 -9.83
N ALA A 43 -13.90 -7.08 -8.56
CA ALA A 43 -13.08 -7.93 -7.74
C ALA A 43 -13.38 -9.41 -7.98
N LYS A 44 -12.34 -10.19 -8.17
CA LYS A 44 -12.42 -11.64 -8.13
C LYS A 44 -12.37 -12.05 -6.66
N ALA A 45 -13.39 -12.79 -6.20
CA ALA A 45 -13.46 -13.21 -4.81
C ALA A 45 -12.26 -14.08 -4.43
N LEU A 46 -11.57 -13.71 -3.35
CA LEU A 46 -10.40 -14.42 -2.84
C LEU A 46 -10.68 -14.99 -1.46
N ALA A 47 -9.93 -16.00 -1.08
CA ALA A 47 -10.11 -16.70 0.20
C ALA A 47 -9.60 -15.88 1.38
N TYR A 48 -10.15 -16.15 2.56
CA TYR A 48 -9.74 -15.55 3.81
C TYR A 48 -8.23 -15.70 4.06
N THR A 49 -7.68 -16.89 3.79
CA THR A 49 -6.25 -17.17 4.00
C THR A 49 -5.37 -16.29 3.13
N THR A 50 -5.82 -15.92 1.93
CA THR A 50 -5.10 -14.99 1.06
C THR A 50 -5.00 -13.62 1.72
N PHE A 51 -6.11 -13.10 2.26
CA PHE A 51 -6.11 -11.81 2.94
C PHE A 51 -5.30 -11.84 4.22
N LEU A 52 -5.36 -12.92 4.97
CA LEU A 52 -4.56 -13.09 6.18
C LEU A 52 -3.06 -12.99 5.86
N THR A 53 -2.62 -13.70 4.83
CA THR A 53 -1.22 -13.67 4.39
C THR A 53 -0.80 -12.28 3.95
N VAL A 54 -1.63 -11.64 3.13
CA VAL A 54 -1.37 -10.28 2.65
C VAL A 54 -1.23 -9.30 3.82
N MET A 55 -2.17 -9.34 4.78
CA MET A 55 -2.15 -8.40 5.90
C MET A 55 -0.98 -8.68 6.86
N ARG A 56 -0.62 -9.94 7.05
CA ARG A 56 0.57 -10.28 7.83
C ARG A 56 1.86 -9.78 7.17
N ASN A 57 1.94 -9.87 5.84
CA ASN A 57 3.08 -9.36 5.10
C ASN A 57 3.17 -7.83 5.18
N LEU A 58 2.04 -7.14 5.13
CA LEU A 58 1.99 -5.68 5.32
C LEU A 58 2.42 -5.30 6.73
N ALA A 59 2.08 -6.12 7.73
CA ALA A 59 2.53 -5.90 9.11
C ALA A 59 4.04 -6.10 9.24
N LYS A 60 4.61 -7.08 8.55
CA LYS A 60 6.06 -7.28 8.53
C LYS A 60 6.78 -6.08 7.91
N ARG A 61 6.18 -5.43 6.95
CA ARG A 61 6.70 -4.21 6.32
C ARG A 61 6.42 -2.95 7.14
N ARG A 62 5.79 -3.09 8.29
CA ARG A 62 5.44 -2.00 9.20
C ARG A 62 4.49 -0.95 8.60
N LEU A 63 3.69 -1.36 7.63
CA LEU A 63 2.57 -0.55 7.16
C LEU A 63 1.34 -0.75 8.06
N LEU A 64 1.24 -1.93 8.67
CA LEU A 64 0.19 -2.29 9.61
C LEU A 64 0.80 -2.82 10.91
N ASP A 65 0.03 -2.73 11.99
CA ASP A 65 0.34 -3.36 13.25
C ASP A 65 -0.80 -4.30 13.62
N GLN A 66 -0.48 -5.54 13.95
CA GLN A 66 -1.47 -6.52 14.37
C GLN A 66 -1.70 -6.39 15.87
N ARG A 67 -2.92 -6.09 16.27
CA ARG A 67 -3.31 -5.92 17.67
C ARG A 67 -4.44 -6.88 18.03
N LYS A 68 -4.42 -7.34 19.27
CA LYS A 68 -5.48 -8.18 19.80
C LYS A 68 -6.51 -7.29 20.47
N THR A 69 -7.79 -7.44 20.07
CA THR A 69 -8.87 -6.67 20.68
C THR A 69 -9.31 -7.31 22.01
N ALA A 70 -10.15 -6.60 22.78
CA ALA A 70 -10.73 -7.10 24.01
C ALA A 70 -11.53 -8.40 23.80
N THR A 71 -12.06 -8.64 22.60
CA THR A 71 -12.79 -9.87 22.26
C THR A 71 -11.87 -10.96 21.71
N LYS A 72 -10.56 -10.82 21.88
CA LYS A 72 -9.53 -11.75 21.40
C LYS A 72 -9.45 -11.89 19.87
N ARG A 73 -10.10 -11.01 19.12
CA ARG A 73 -9.96 -10.95 17.65
C ARG A 73 -8.75 -10.13 17.28
N HIS A 74 -8.03 -10.58 16.26
CA HIS A 74 -6.91 -9.83 15.73
C HIS A 74 -7.41 -8.71 14.84
N GLN A 75 -6.93 -7.51 15.09
CA GLN A 75 -7.23 -6.32 14.30
C GLN A 75 -5.93 -5.75 13.77
N PHE A 76 -5.94 -5.30 12.52
CA PHE A 76 -4.80 -4.65 11.90
C PHE A 76 -5.04 -3.15 11.87
N VAL A 77 -4.05 -2.40 12.36
CA VAL A 77 -4.12 -0.95 12.52
C VAL A 77 -3.10 -0.31 11.58
N VAL A 78 -3.50 0.77 10.92
CA VAL A 78 -2.62 1.50 10.01
C VAL A 78 -1.52 2.20 10.80
N LEU A 79 -0.25 1.99 10.41
CA LEU A 79 0.91 2.65 11.01
C LEU A 79 1.40 3.82 10.17
N VAL A 80 1.21 3.79 8.86
CA VAL A 80 1.66 4.82 7.94
C VAL A 80 0.45 5.32 7.16
N ASP A 81 0.17 6.61 7.23
CA ASP A 81 -0.99 7.17 6.53
C ASP A 81 -0.81 7.14 5.01
N GLU A 82 -1.92 7.26 4.29
CA GLU A 82 -1.96 7.16 2.83
C GLU A 82 -1.03 8.16 2.15
N GLU A 83 -1.12 9.42 2.56
CA GLU A 83 -0.32 10.49 1.94
C GLU A 83 1.17 10.24 2.13
N SER A 84 1.59 9.91 3.34
CA SER A 84 2.99 9.64 3.65
C SER A 84 3.52 8.44 2.87
N TYR A 85 2.73 7.37 2.77
CA TYR A 85 3.15 6.18 2.04
C TYR A 85 3.28 6.46 0.55
N LYS A 86 2.23 7.02 -0.06
CA LYS A 86 2.20 7.27 -1.51
C LYS A 86 3.24 8.29 -1.94
N SER A 87 3.41 9.36 -1.15
CA SER A 87 4.47 10.35 -1.42
C SER A 87 5.85 9.73 -1.32
N GLY A 88 6.07 8.88 -0.33
CA GLY A 88 7.34 8.18 -0.16
C GLY A 88 7.64 7.25 -1.33
N VAL A 89 6.63 6.52 -1.82
CA VAL A 89 6.78 5.64 -3.00
C VAL A 89 7.15 6.47 -4.24
N VAL A 90 6.42 7.55 -4.48
CA VAL A 90 6.67 8.40 -5.65
C VAL A 90 8.07 9.01 -5.59
N ARG A 91 8.51 9.48 -4.41
CA ARG A 91 9.85 10.03 -4.25
C ARG A 91 10.94 8.98 -4.47
N GLN A 92 10.71 7.75 -4.02
CA GLN A 92 11.66 6.66 -4.22
C GLN A 92 11.79 6.31 -5.70
N ILE A 93 10.67 6.26 -6.42
CA ILE A 93 10.65 6.05 -7.87
C ILE A 93 11.36 7.19 -8.59
N TYR A 94 11.10 8.42 -8.18
CA TYR A 94 11.73 9.60 -8.75
C TYR A 94 13.26 9.54 -8.61
N LYS A 95 13.73 9.14 -7.44
CA LYS A 95 15.16 8.97 -7.17
C LYS A 95 15.74 7.82 -8.00
N ASP A 96 15.11 6.65 -7.96
CA ASP A 96 15.69 5.42 -8.53
C ASP A 96 15.57 5.35 -10.06
N TYR A 97 14.46 5.84 -10.61
CA TYR A 97 14.19 5.72 -12.04
C TYR A 97 14.39 7.02 -12.82
N CYS A 98 14.32 8.15 -12.17
CA CYS A 98 14.41 9.46 -12.82
C CYS A 98 15.65 10.24 -12.40
N ASP A 99 16.53 9.67 -11.58
CA ASP A 99 17.77 10.30 -11.09
C ASP A 99 17.52 11.70 -10.49
N ASN A 100 16.38 11.87 -9.82
CA ASN A 100 15.95 13.15 -9.24
C ASN A 100 15.81 14.26 -10.29
N ASP A 101 15.51 13.88 -11.53
CA ASP A 101 15.35 14.82 -12.66
C ASP A 101 13.86 14.94 -13.00
N ALA A 102 13.29 16.12 -12.78
CA ALA A 102 11.87 16.38 -13.02
C ALA A 102 11.48 16.23 -14.49
N ASP A 103 12.38 16.60 -15.40
CA ASP A 103 12.12 16.47 -16.85
C ASP A 103 12.03 14.99 -17.25
N ARG A 104 12.85 14.14 -16.66
CA ARG A 104 12.75 12.69 -16.87
C ARG A 104 11.45 12.13 -16.36
N LEU A 105 11.03 12.55 -15.16
CA LEU A 105 9.77 12.11 -14.58
C LEU A 105 8.61 12.47 -15.49
N LEU A 106 8.54 13.71 -15.95
CA LEU A 106 7.47 14.17 -16.84
C LEU A 106 7.47 13.40 -18.16
N ARG A 107 8.65 13.15 -18.71
CA ARG A 107 8.79 12.38 -19.94
C ARG A 107 8.30 10.94 -19.77
N PHE A 108 8.67 10.27 -18.68
CA PHE A 108 8.23 8.91 -18.42
C PHE A 108 6.72 8.81 -18.15
N LEU A 109 6.13 9.87 -17.61
CA LEU A 109 4.69 9.95 -17.41
C LEU A 109 3.93 10.30 -18.69
N GLY A 110 4.65 10.68 -19.75
CA GLY A 110 4.03 11.11 -21.01
C GLY A 110 3.41 12.51 -20.93
N ILE A 111 3.82 13.30 -19.95
CA ILE A 111 3.28 14.65 -19.76
C ILE A 111 4.21 15.63 -20.47
N GLN A 112 3.63 16.42 -21.41
CA GLN A 112 4.38 17.48 -22.07
C GLN A 112 4.52 18.67 -21.12
N ASN A 113 5.76 19.14 -20.97
CA ASN A 113 6.02 20.36 -20.22
C ASN A 113 5.77 21.57 -21.15
N LYS A 114 4.61 22.19 -20.99
CA LYS A 114 4.23 23.35 -21.82
C LYS A 114 5.05 24.60 -21.53
N PHE A 115 5.87 24.57 -20.47
CA PHE A 115 6.68 25.71 -20.05
C PHE A 115 8.16 25.54 -20.41
N ALA A 116 8.54 24.40 -20.99
CA ALA A 116 9.88 24.24 -21.51
C ALA A 116 9.96 25.02 -22.82
N GLY A 117 10.53 26.15 -22.70
CA GLY A 117 10.77 26.97 -23.87
C GLY A 117 11.81 26.37 -24.78
#